data_a51c6152f3de6e8b45017202a6b318ae
#
_entry.id   a51c6152f3de6e8b45017202a6b318ae
#
_cell.length_a   1.000
_cell.length_b   1.000
_cell.length_c   1.000
_cell.angle_alpha   90.00
_cell.angle_beta   90.00
_cell.angle_gamma   90.00
#
_symmetry.space_group_name_H-M   'P 1'
#
loop_
_entity.id
_entity.type
_entity.pdbx_description
1 polymer ?
#
loop_
_entity_poly.entity_id
_entity_poly.type
_entity_poly.pdbx_seq_one_letter_code
_entity_poly.pdbx_strand_id
1 'polypeptide(L)'
;VAPGDELPPYVVWAHGGPTSRAPLVLDLAIAYFTSRGIGVVEVNYGGSTGHGREYRNRLREQWGVVDVEDCAAVAQALADEGTADRDRLAIRGGSAGGWTAAVSLAATDVYACGTIIYPILDLTGWGEGETHDFESQYLETLVGPLAEVPARYAERSPTEHADRITAPFLLMQGLDDVICPPVQCERFLARMEDRRVPHAYIAFEGEGHGFRRAETMTRALDSELSLYAQVFVLDPPGIPTLELDK
;
A
#
# COMPACT_ATOMS: atom_id res chain seq x y z
N VAL A 1 -15.23 -16.50 9.45
CA VAL A 1 -16.27 -16.69 8.42
C VAL A 1 -17.39 -15.74 8.79
N ALA A 2 -17.78 -14.85 7.88
CA ALA A 2 -18.91 -13.97 8.07
C ALA A 2 -20.19 -14.78 8.36
N PRO A 3 -21.10 -14.30 9.22
CA PRO A 3 -22.36 -15.00 9.45
C PRO A 3 -23.23 -14.85 8.20
N GLY A 4 -23.49 -15.94 7.49
CA GLY A 4 -24.38 -15.99 6.34
C GLY A 4 -23.71 -16.52 5.07
N ASP A 5 -24.43 -16.54 3.96
CA ASP A 5 -23.96 -17.00 2.65
C ASP A 5 -23.12 -15.93 1.91
N GLU A 6 -22.85 -14.78 2.52
CA GLU A 6 -22.04 -13.72 1.92
C GLU A 6 -20.54 -14.00 2.09
N LEU A 7 -19.79 -13.85 1.00
CA LEU A 7 -18.33 -13.92 1.02
C LEU A 7 -17.74 -12.73 1.79
N PRO A 8 -16.69 -12.93 2.58
CA PRO A 8 -16.06 -11.84 3.34
C PRO A 8 -15.29 -10.88 2.45
N PRO A 9 -15.18 -9.59 2.81
CA PRO A 9 -14.20 -8.69 2.23
C PRO A 9 -12.78 -9.13 2.59
N TYR A 10 -11.82 -8.82 1.71
CA TYR A 10 -10.40 -9.14 1.94
C TYR A 10 -9.49 -7.96 1.70
N VAL A 11 -8.43 -7.88 2.49
CA VAL A 11 -7.33 -6.91 2.31
C VAL A 11 -6.06 -7.65 1.93
N VAL A 12 -5.50 -7.30 0.80
CA VAL A 12 -4.19 -7.76 0.33
C VAL A 12 -3.11 -6.90 0.98
N TRP A 13 -2.20 -7.51 1.71
CA TRP A 13 -1.07 -6.84 2.35
C TRP A 13 0.20 -7.04 1.56
N ALA A 14 0.72 -5.94 1.00
CA ALA A 14 2.02 -5.88 0.38
C ALA A 14 3.06 -5.47 1.42
N HIS A 15 4.03 -6.36 1.69
CA HIS A 15 5.09 -6.07 2.65
C HIS A 15 6.07 -5.02 2.12
N GLY A 16 6.76 -4.34 3.04
CA GLY A 16 7.85 -3.42 2.73
C GLY A 16 9.14 -4.13 2.33
N GLY A 17 10.17 -3.35 2.09
CA GLY A 17 11.50 -3.85 1.74
C GLY A 17 12.02 -3.24 0.43
N PRO A 18 11.61 -3.66 -0.78
CA PRO A 18 10.70 -4.74 -1.18
C PRO A 18 11.30 -6.14 -1.11
N THR A 19 12.62 -6.31 -1.02
CA THR A 19 13.28 -7.61 -0.85
C THR A 19 13.26 -8.05 0.62
N SER A 20 12.06 -8.22 1.15
CA SER A 20 11.75 -8.74 2.48
C SER A 20 10.76 -9.90 2.38
N ARG A 21 9.93 -10.11 3.36
CA ARG A 21 8.85 -11.10 3.35
C ARG A 21 7.82 -10.80 4.43
N ALA A 22 6.60 -11.31 4.25
CA ALA A 22 5.63 -11.45 5.32
C ALA A 22 6.11 -12.50 6.33
N PRO A 23 6.30 -12.17 7.61
CA PRO A 23 6.74 -13.12 8.61
C PRO A 23 5.59 -14.03 9.09
N LEU A 24 5.88 -15.30 9.40
CA LEU A 24 4.91 -16.20 10.01
C LEU A 24 4.86 -15.98 11.53
N VAL A 25 4.25 -14.90 11.95
CA VAL A 25 4.10 -14.51 13.35
C VAL A 25 2.66 -14.11 13.65
N LEU A 26 2.29 -14.08 14.92
CA LEU A 26 1.03 -13.47 15.33
C LEU A 26 1.15 -11.95 15.16
N ASP A 27 0.38 -11.40 14.23
CA ASP A 27 0.25 -9.97 14.00
C ASP A 27 -1.08 -9.47 14.57
N LEU A 28 -1.00 -8.52 15.52
CA LEU A 28 -2.20 -8.00 16.19
C LEU A 28 -3.03 -7.10 15.26
N ALA A 29 -2.43 -6.47 14.26
CA ALA A 29 -3.17 -5.71 13.27
C ALA A 29 -3.98 -6.66 12.36
N ILE A 30 -3.44 -7.81 11.97
CA ILE A 30 -4.21 -8.85 11.27
C ILE A 30 -5.37 -9.34 12.15
N ALA A 31 -5.10 -9.62 13.43
CA ALA A 31 -6.14 -10.04 14.37
C ALA A 31 -7.23 -8.97 14.56
N TYR A 32 -6.86 -7.69 14.51
CA TYR A 32 -7.78 -6.56 14.57
C TYR A 32 -8.81 -6.58 13.42
N PHE A 33 -8.37 -6.78 12.18
CA PHE A 33 -9.27 -6.86 11.02
C PHE A 33 -10.05 -8.17 10.98
N THR A 34 -9.38 -9.31 11.20
CA THR A 34 -10.02 -10.61 11.07
C THR A 34 -11.09 -10.86 12.14
N SER A 35 -10.92 -10.32 13.36
CA SER A 35 -11.96 -10.35 14.40
C SER A 35 -13.22 -9.54 14.05
N ARG A 36 -13.13 -8.68 13.02
CA ARG A 36 -14.23 -7.85 12.50
C ARG A 36 -14.79 -8.35 11.17
N GLY A 37 -14.44 -9.57 10.77
CA GLY A 37 -14.96 -10.21 9.57
C GLY A 37 -14.28 -9.79 8.27
N ILE A 38 -13.13 -9.11 8.33
CA ILE A 38 -12.32 -8.76 7.17
C ILE A 38 -11.18 -9.76 7.04
N GLY A 39 -11.12 -10.51 5.94
CA GLY A 39 -10.01 -11.40 5.66
C GLY A 39 -8.72 -10.62 5.34
N VAL A 40 -7.58 -11.19 5.66
CA VAL A 40 -6.26 -10.63 5.31
C VAL A 40 -5.44 -11.68 4.59
N VAL A 41 -4.81 -11.31 3.51
CA VAL A 41 -3.83 -12.12 2.81
C VAL A 41 -2.52 -11.36 2.67
N GLU A 42 -1.46 -11.88 3.26
CA GLU A 42 -0.10 -11.36 3.10
C GLU A 42 0.55 -11.98 1.87
N VAL A 43 0.95 -11.15 0.90
CA VAL A 43 1.53 -11.62 -0.35
C VAL A 43 3.05 -11.55 -0.32
N ASN A 44 3.69 -12.70 -0.45
CA ASN A 44 5.11 -12.77 -0.75
C ASN A 44 5.31 -12.70 -2.26
N TYR A 45 5.17 -11.50 -2.82
CA TYR A 45 5.33 -11.25 -4.26
C TYR A 45 6.76 -11.56 -4.75
N GLY A 46 6.93 -11.68 -6.07
CA GLY A 46 8.24 -11.89 -6.68
C GLY A 46 9.26 -10.86 -6.24
N GLY A 47 10.38 -11.33 -5.68
CA GLY A 47 11.35 -10.49 -4.99
C GLY A 47 11.44 -10.76 -3.49
N SER A 48 10.43 -11.39 -2.90
CA SER A 48 10.42 -11.73 -1.48
C SER A 48 11.53 -12.73 -1.12
N THR A 49 12.05 -12.60 0.11
CA THR A 49 13.09 -13.48 0.66
C THR A 49 12.48 -14.78 1.21
N GLY A 50 13.33 -15.79 1.39
CA GLY A 50 12.90 -17.09 1.92
C GLY A 50 12.51 -18.12 0.86
N HIS A 51 12.36 -17.70 -0.40
CA HIS A 51 11.97 -18.56 -1.55
C HIS A 51 13.12 -18.82 -2.53
N GLY A 52 14.35 -18.54 -2.11
CA GLY A 52 15.55 -18.74 -2.92
C GLY A 52 15.93 -17.53 -3.78
N ARG A 53 17.13 -17.62 -4.37
CA ARG A 53 17.74 -16.51 -5.12
C ARG A 53 16.98 -16.20 -6.41
N GLU A 54 16.52 -17.20 -7.09
CA GLU A 54 15.78 -17.08 -8.35
C GLU A 54 14.48 -16.28 -8.13
N TYR A 55 13.72 -16.63 -7.09
CA TYR A 55 12.49 -15.93 -6.73
C TYR A 55 12.76 -14.47 -6.34
N ARG A 56 13.79 -14.24 -5.52
CA ARG A 56 14.21 -12.88 -5.16
C ARG A 56 14.61 -12.03 -6.36
N ASN A 57 15.26 -12.64 -7.35
CA ASN A 57 15.72 -11.94 -8.56
C ASN A 57 14.58 -11.61 -9.54
N ARG A 58 13.36 -12.12 -9.36
CA ARG A 58 12.19 -11.74 -10.17
C ARG A 58 11.89 -10.25 -10.13
N LEU A 59 12.26 -9.57 -9.03
CA LEU A 59 12.04 -8.14 -8.86
C LEU A 59 13.10 -7.26 -9.53
N ARG A 60 14.22 -7.83 -9.99
CA ARG A 60 15.28 -7.03 -10.62
C ARG A 60 14.74 -6.34 -11.87
N GLU A 61 14.85 -5.01 -11.88
CA GLU A 61 14.30 -4.11 -12.91
C GLU A 61 12.79 -4.29 -13.16
N GLN A 62 12.07 -4.96 -12.24
CA GLN A 62 10.65 -5.28 -12.36
C GLN A 62 9.80 -4.76 -11.18
N TRP A 63 10.38 -3.94 -10.29
CA TRP A 63 9.62 -3.34 -9.21
C TRP A 63 8.57 -2.36 -9.75
N GLY A 64 7.36 -2.44 -9.22
CA GLY A 64 6.17 -1.77 -9.75
C GLY A 64 5.47 -2.54 -10.89
N VAL A 65 5.97 -3.74 -11.24
CA VAL A 65 5.37 -4.65 -12.22
C VAL A 65 5.04 -5.97 -11.53
N VAL A 66 6.06 -6.75 -11.18
CA VAL A 66 5.88 -8.11 -10.62
C VAL A 66 5.15 -8.08 -9.27
N ASP A 67 5.46 -7.13 -8.40
CA ASP A 67 4.80 -6.96 -7.11
C ASP A 67 3.32 -6.60 -7.26
N VAL A 68 2.99 -5.74 -8.21
CA VAL A 68 1.61 -5.35 -8.53
C VAL A 68 0.84 -6.51 -9.15
N GLU A 69 1.43 -7.19 -10.13
CA GLU A 69 0.81 -8.34 -10.80
C GLU A 69 0.55 -9.51 -9.83
N ASP A 70 1.53 -9.84 -8.99
CA ASP A 70 1.40 -10.94 -8.02
C ASP A 70 0.34 -10.60 -6.95
N CYS A 71 0.28 -9.36 -6.45
CA CYS A 71 -0.77 -8.92 -5.51
C CYS A 71 -2.16 -8.97 -6.14
N ALA A 72 -2.31 -8.48 -7.37
CA ALA A 72 -3.58 -8.52 -8.09
C ALA A 72 -4.02 -9.97 -8.40
N ALA A 73 -3.09 -10.83 -8.81
CA ALA A 73 -3.38 -12.24 -9.09
C ALA A 73 -3.87 -12.99 -7.85
N VAL A 74 -3.27 -12.74 -6.67
CA VAL A 74 -3.73 -13.33 -5.41
C VAL A 74 -5.14 -12.85 -5.06
N ALA A 75 -5.42 -11.54 -5.18
CA ALA A 75 -6.75 -11.00 -4.95
C ALA A 75 -7.81 -11.63 -5.85
N GLN A 76 -7.51 -11.74 -7.15
CA GLN A 76 -8.41 -12.36 -8.13
C GLN A 76 -8.61 -13.84 -7.85
N ALA A 77 -7.56 -14.58 -7.51
CA ALA A 77 -7.65 -16.00 -7.18
C ALA A 77 -8.56 -16.25 -5.97
N LEU A 78 -8.46 -15.44 -4.88
CA LEU A 78 -9.34 -15.55 -3.73
C LEU A 78 -10.81 -15.33 -4.10
N ALA A 79 -11.09 -14.41 -5.01
CA ALA A 79 -12.44 -14.16 -5.51
C ALA A 79 -12.94 -15.31 -6.42
N ASP A 80 -12.10 -15.82 -7.31
CA ASP A 80 -12.43 -16.92 -8.23
C ASP A 80 -12.69 -18.23 -7.50
N GLU A 81 -11.97 -18.48 -6.39
CA GLU A 81 -12.16 -19.65 -5.53
C GLU A 81 -13.39 -19.52 -4.61
N GLY A 82 -14.05 -18.38 -4.57
CA GLY A 82 -15.17 -18.12 -3.66
C GLY A 82 -14.74 -17.97 -2.20
N THR A 83 -13.53 -17.54 -1.94
CA THR A 83 -13.00 -17.25 -0.60
C THR A 83 -13.26 -15.80 -0.21
N ALA A 84 -13.18 -14.86 -1.16
CA ALA A 84 -13.38 -13.43 -0.96
C ALA A 84 -14.48 -12.88 -1.87
N ASP A 85 -15.14 -11.84 -1.41
CA ASP A 85 -16.06 -11.05 -2.24
C ASP A 85 -15.27 -10.19 -3.22
N ARG A 86 -15.48 -10.40 -4.51
CA ARG A 86 -14.80 -9.70 -5.60
C ARG A 86 -14.95 -8.18 -5.55
N ASP A 87 -16.11 -7.70 -5.12
CA ASP A 87 -16.43 -6.29 -5.07
C ASP A 87 -15.95 -5.60 -3.78
N ARG A 88 -15.40 -6.40 -2.84
CA ARG A 88 -14.92 -5.94 -1.53
C ARG A 88 -13.46 -6.36 -1.28
N LEU A 89 -12.61 -6.08 -2.25
CA LEU A 89 -11.16 -6.29 -2.14
C LEU A 89 -10.45 -4.95 -1.90
N ALA A 90 -9.51 -4.91 -0.98
CA ALA A 90 -8.65 -3.75 -0.74
C ALA A 90 -7.18 -4.14 -0.83
N ILE A 91 -6.31 -3.15 -1.02
CA ILE A 91 -4.86 -3.32 -0.93
C ILE A 91 -4.30 -2.42 0.18
N ARG A 92 -3.29 -2.90 0.88
CA ARG A 92 -2.58 -2.19 1.94
C ARG A 92 -1.10 -2.44 1.86
N GLY A 93 -0.32 -1.41 2.15
CA GLY A 93 1.13 -1.58 2.29
C GLY A 93 1.81 -0.39 2.93
N GLY A 94 2.97 -0.64 3.53
CA GLY A 94 3.85 0.38 4.09
C GLY A 94 5.20 0.40 3.39
N SER A 95 5.84 1.59 3.29
CA SER A 95 7.14 1.75 2.64
C SER A 95 7.10 1.30 1.17
N ALA A 96 7.95 0.35 0.79
CA ALA A 96 7.87 -0.28 -0.54
C ALA A 96 6.50 -0.95 -0.80
N GLY A 97 5.84 -1.49 0.24
CA GLY A 97 4.46 -1.98 0.12
C GLY A 97 3.45 -0.86 -0.11
N GLY A 98 3.68 0.33 0.47
CA GLY A 98 2.89 1.54 0.19
C GLY A 98 3.03 1.99 -1.26
N TRP A 99 4.24 1.88 -1.82
CA TRP A 99 4.47 2.02 -3.25
C TRP A 99 3.61 1.02 -4.06
N THR A 100 3.72 -0.29 -3.74
CA THR A 100 2.95 -1.33 -4.43
C THR A 100 1.45 -1.07 -4.34
N ALA A 101 0.94 -0.62 -3.18
CA ALA A 101 -0.47 -0.26 -3.01
C ALA A 101 -0.86 0.92 -3.92
N ALA A 102 -0.08 2.00 -3.94
CA ALA A 102 -0.35 3.17 -4.76
C ALA A 102 -0.30 2.87 -6.27
N VAL A 103 0.72 2.11 -6.73
CA VAL A 103 0.80 1.67 -8.13
C VAL A 103 -0.38 0.77 -8.49
N SER A 104 -0.76 -0.16 -7.61
CA SER A 104 -1.90 -1.06 -7.84
C SER A 104 -3.22 -0.30 -8.03
N LEU A 105 -3.47 0.74 -7.22
CA LEU A 105 -4.65 1.59 -7.35
C LEU A 105 -4.68 2.41 -8.65
N ALA A 106 -3.51 2.75 -9.20
CA ALA A 106 -3.40 3.49 -10.47
C ALA A 106 -3.41 2.59 -11.70
N ALA A 107 -3.02 1.32 -11.57
CA ALA A 107 -2.76 0.42 -12.68
C ALA A 107 -3.80 -0.69 -12.86
N THR A 108 -4.64 -0.95 -11.85
CA THR A 108 -5.62 -2.07 -11.87
C THR A 108 -6.98 -1.64 -11.35
N ASP A 109 -8.02 -2.37 -11.75
CA ASP A 109 -9.40 -2.18 -11.27
C ASP A 109 -9.79 -3.26 -10.23
N VAL A 110 -8.81 -3.94 -9.65
CA VAL A 110 -9.03 -5.09 -8.74
C VAL A 110 -9.55 -4.63 -7.38
N TYR A 111 -9.14 -3.46 -6.93
CA TYR A 111 -9.34 -3.03 -5.56
C TYR A 111 -10.42 -1.94 -5.45
N ALA A 112 -11.36 -2.15 -4.54
CA ALA A 112 -12.41 -1.19 -4.21
C ALA A 112 -11.88 0.01 -3.39
N CYS A 113 -10.77 -0.17 -2.66
CA CYS A 113 -10.07 0.90 -1.93
C CYS A 113 -8.64 0.48 -1.57
N GLY A 114 -7.86 1.42 -1.01
CA GLY A 114 -6.52 1.10 -0.53
C GLY A 114 -6.01 1.96 0.61
N THR A 115 -5.03 1.40 1.35
CA THR A 115 -4.31 2.10 2.42
C THR A 115 -2.82 2.17 2.08
N ILE A 116 -2.31 3.37 2.01
CA ILE A 116 -0.94 3.71 1.61
C ILE A 116 -0.23 4.31 2.81
N ILE A 117 0.81 3.65 3.33
CA ILE A 117 1.41 3.99 4.61
C ILE A 117 2.90 4.32 4.42
N TYR A 118 3.32 5.51 4.82
CA TYR A 118 4.69 6.07 4.68
C TYR A 118 5.38 5.60 3.38
N PRO A 119 4.77 5.89 2.22
CA PRO A 119 5.15 5.31 0.93
C PRO A 119 6.32 6.00 0.26
N ILE A 120 6.92 5.30 -0.71
CA ILE A 120 7.62 5.93 -1.83
C ILE A 120 6.56 6.24 -2.89
N LEU A 121 6.53 7.46 -3.44
CA LEU A 121 5.53 7.88 -4.44
C LEU A 121 6.17 8.50 -5.69
N ASP A 122 7.41 8.97 -5.58
CA ASP A 122 8.18 9.55 -6.67
C ASP A 122 9.58 8.94 -6.69
N LEU A 123 9.80 8.00 -7.62
CA LEU A 123 11.10 7.33 -7.75
C LEU A 123 12.20 8.28 -8.23
N THR A 124 11.85 9.27 -9.07
CA THR A 124 12.84 10.22 -9.58
C THR A 124 13.41 11.05 -8.44
N GLY A 125 12.56 11.71 -7.66
CA GLY A 125 12.99 12.48 -6.49
C GLY A 125 13.73 11.61 -5.46
N TRP A 126 13.21 10.41 -5.20
CA TRP A 126 13.86 9.48 -4.28
C TRP A 126 15.24 9.02 -4.77
N GLY A 127 15.40 8.75 -6.07
CA GLY A 127 16.67 8.42 -6.72
C GLY A 127 17.65 9.58 -6.82
N GLU A 128 17.17 10.83 -6.82
CA GLU A 128 17.96 12.06 -6.84
C GLU A 128 18.42 12.54 -5.46
N GLY A 129 18.10 11.81 -4.40
CA GLY A 129 18.62 12.05 -3.05
C GLY A 129 17.60 12.53 -2.02
N GLU A 130 16.30 12.41 -2.28
CA GLU A 130 15.25 12.68 -1.28
C GLU A 130 15.17 11.62 -0.18
N THR A 131 16.00 10.57 -0.27
CA THR A 131 16.08 9.52 0.74
C THR A 131 17.39 9.57 1.51
N HIS A 132 17.47 8.77 2.57
CA HIS A 132 18.72 8.58 3.31
C HIS A 132 19.80 7.90 2.43
N ASP A 133 21.05 8.29 2.57
CA ASP A 133 22.20 7.79 1.76
C ASP A 133 22.29 6.27 1.68
N PHE A 134 21.85 5.58 2.73
CA PHE A 134 21.87 4.12 2.81
C PHE A 134 20.96 3.44 1.78
N GLU A 135 19.85 4.08 1.39
CA GLU A 135 18.87 3.55 0.44
C GLU A 135 19.10 4.03 -1.00
N SER A 136 19.92 5.05 -1.20
CA SER A 136 20.05 5.78 -2.48
C SER A 136 20.44 4.90 -3.68
N GLN A 137 21.25 3.86 -3.48
CA GLN A 137 21.68 2.95 -4.56
C GLN A 137 20.81 1.71 -4.72
N TYR A 138 19.85 1.49 -3.83
CA TYR A 138 19.03 0.30 -3.85
C TYR A 138 18.11 0.24 -5.09
N LEU A 139 17.63 1.40 -5.54
CA LEU A 139 16.79 1.50 -6.73
C LEU A 139 17.46 1.00 -8.02
N GLU A 140 18.78 1.12 -8.15
CA GLU A 140 19.45 0.65 -9.35
C GLU A 140 19.25 -0.84 -9.62
N THR A 141 19.10 -1.65 -8.58
CA THR A 141 18.83 -3.08 -8.73
C THR A 141 17.36 -3.39 -9.01
N LEU A 142 16.45 -2.52 -8.58
CA LEU A 142 15.01 -2.68 -8.66
C LEU A 142 14.40 -2.09 -9.93
N VAL A 143 14.97 -0.98 -10.40
CA VAL A 143 14.45 -0.19 -11.53
C VAL A 143 15.48 -0.12 -12.68
N GLY A 144 16.76 -0.09 -12.35
CA GLY A 144 17.89 0.17 -13.23
C GLY A 144 18.57 1.50 -12.90
N PRO A 145 19.77 1.78 -13.45
CA PRO A 145 20.45 3.04 -13.21
C PRO A 145 19.64 4.23 -13.72
N LEU A 146 19.39 5.23 -12.86
CA LEU A 146 18.57 6.41 -13.21
C LEU A 146 19.08 7.12 -14.48
N ALA A 147 20.40 7.24 -14.63
CA ALA A 147 21.01 7.89 -15.79
C ALA A 147 20.75 7.14 -17.12
N GLU A 148 20.48 5.82 -17.07
CA GLU A 148 20.25 4.99 -18.25
C GLU A 148 18.77 4.82 -18.56
N VAL A 149 17.92 4.85 -17.53
CA VAL A 149 16.48 4.55 -17.66
C VAL A 149 15.58 5.60 -16.98
N PRO A 150 15.80 6.93 -17.19
CA PRO A 150 15.05 7.97 -16.49
C PRO A 150 13.53 7.90 -16.78
N ALA A 151 13.14 7.52 -17.99
CA ALA A 151 11.73 7.34 -18.35
C ALA A 151 11.04 6.27 -17.49
N ARG A 152 11.73 5.19 -17.16
CA ARG A 152 11.19 4.09 -16.33
C ARG A 152 10.90 4.56 -14.90
N TYR A 153 11.71 5.47 -14.37
CA TYR A 153 11.46 6.07 -13.05
C TYR A 153 10.16 6.87 -13.04
N ALA A 154 9.96 7.73 -14.03
CA ALA A 154 8.72 8.49 -14.18
C ALA A 154 7.52 7.56 -14.45
N GLU A 155 7.64 6.63 -15.40
CA GLU A 155 6.57 5.68 -15.76
C GLU A 155 6.09 4.82 -14.58
N ARG A 156 6.95 4.56 -13.59
CA ARG A 156 6.60 3.74 -12.43
C ARG A 156 6.22 4.57 -11.21
N SER A 157 6.43 5.88 -11.22
CA SER A 157 6.11 6.76 -10.08
C SER A 157 4.59 6.96 -9.93
N PRO A 158 3.97 6.56 -8.81
CA PRO A 158 2.56 6.82 -8.55
C PRO A 158 2.17 8.29 -8.74
N THR A 159 3.05 9.22 -8.38
CA THR A 159 2.84 10.66 -8.55
C THR A 159 2.55 11.04 -10.00
N GLU A 160 3.19 10.40 -10.97
CA GLU A 160 2.96 10.66 -12.41
C GLU A 160 1.65 10.04 -12.94
N HIS A 161 1.04 9.14 -12.16
CA HIS A 161 -0.18 8.41 -12.51
C HIS A 161 -1.30 8.58 -11.49
N ALA A 162 -1.17 9.54 -10.58
CA ALA A 162 -2.18 9.83 -9.56
C ALA A 162 -3.57 10.11 -10.18
N ASP A 163 -3.59 10.67 -11.38
CA ASP A 163 -4.80 10.95 -12.17
C ASP A 163 -5.57 9.69 -12.59
N ARG A 164 -4.96 8.50 -12.54
CA ARG A 164 -5.61 7.22 -12.89
C ARG A 164 -6.32 6.58 -11.72
N ILE A 165 -6.01 6.99 -10.50
CA ILE A 165 -6.66 6.45 -9.30
C ILE A 165 -8.13 6.88 -9.28
N THR A 166 -9.01 5.90 -9.13
CA THR A 166 -10.47 6.11 -9.03
C THR A 166 -11.04 5.55 -7.73
N ALA A 167 -10.35 4.60 -7.12
CA ALA A 167 -10.76 3.99 -5.88
C ALA A 167 -10.44 4.89 -4.66
N PRO A 168 -11.32 4.97 -3.65
CA PRO A 168 -11.03 5.65 -2.40
C PRO A 168 -9.75 5.16 -1.73
N PHE A 169 -8.99 6.05 -1.08
CA PHE A 169 -7.80 5.64 -0.38
C PHE A 169 -7.51 6.45 0.89
N LEU A 170 -6.75 5.84 1.79
CA LEU A 170 -6.17 6.48 2.96
C LEU A 170 -4.65 6.53 2.79
N LEU A 171 -4.09 7.74 2.87
CA LEU A 171 -2.65 7.99 2.89
C LEU A 171 -2.22 8.38 4.30
N MET A 172 -1.24 7.70 4.85
CA MET A 172 -0.71 7.96 6.18
C MET A 172 0.79 8.17 6.17
N GLN A 173 1.28 9.23 6.85
CA GLN A 173 2.68 9.62 6.81
C GLN A 173 3.18 10.08 8.18
N GLY A 174 4.40 9.67 8.56
CA GLY A 174 5.14 10.25 9.68
C GLY A 174 5.90 11.51 9.24
N LEU A 175 5.75 12.62 9.98
CA LEU A 175 6.37 13.89 9.58
C LEU A 175 7.89 13.92 9.80
N ASP A 176 8.43 13.03 10.64
CA ASP A 176 9.88 12.88 10.88
C ASP A 176 10.50 11.75 10.04
N ASP A 177 9.81 11.29 8.99
CA ASP A 177 10.29 10.23 8.11
C ASP A 177 11.39 10.76 7.17
N VAL A 178 12.61 10.25 7.38
CA VAL A 178 13.80 10.58 6.57
C VAL A 178 14.09 9.55 5.47
N ILE A 179 13.37 8.42 5.47
CA ILE A 179 13.49 7.35 4.47
C ILE A 179 12.54 7.63 3.30
N CYS A 180 11.27 7.83 3.61
CA CYS A 180 10.23 8.23 2.65
C CYS A 180 9.68 9.59 3.10
N PRO A 181 10.30 10.71 2.69
CA PRO A 181 10.00 12.01 3.27
C PRO A 181 8.59 12.49 2.90
N PRO A 182 7.94 13.29 3.79
CA PRO A 182 6.56 13.77 3.60
C PRO A 182 6.34 14.53 2.30
N VAL A 183 7.36 15.19 1.75
CA VAL A 183 7.30 15.93 0.48
C VAL A 183 6.80 15.08 -0.69
N GLN A 184 7.04 13.77 -0.65
CA GLN A 184 6.52 12.86 -1.68
C GLN A 184 5.01 12.72 -1.59
N CYS A 185 4.46 12.63 -0.37
CA CYS A 185 3.01 12.63 -0.16
C CYS A 185 2.37 13.96 -0.61
N GLU A 186 2.99 15.09 -0.28
CA GLU A 186 2.54 16.43 -0.68
C GLU A 186 2.49 16.57 -2.21
N ARG A 187 3.54 16.13 -2.89
CA ARG A 187 3.61 16.14 -4.37
C ARG A 187 2.56 15.24 -5.00
N PHE A 188 2.34 14.07 -4.45
CA PHE A 188 1.30 13.14 -4.91
C PHE A 188 -0.11 13.72 -4.73
N LEU A 189 -0.40 14.28 -3.55
CA LEU A 189 -1.70 14.90 -3.26
C LEU A 189 -1.96 16.13 -4.14
N ALA A 190 -0.95 16.94 -4.42
CA ALA A 190 -1.07 18.07 -5.35
C ALA A 190 -1.51 17.63 -6.76
N ARG A 191 -1.15 16.41 -7.20
CA ARG A 191 -1.65 15.83 -8.47
C ARG A 191 -3.10 15.35 -8.38
N MET A 192 -3.66 15.27 -7.16
CA MET A 192 -5.05 14.85 -6.91
C MET A 192 -6.03 16.03 -6.74
N GLU A 193 -5.56 17.29 -6.58
CA GLU A 193 -6.39 18.46 -6.23
C GLU A 193 -7.63 18.64 -7.11
N ASP A 194 -7.52 18.38 -8.43
CA ASP A 194 -8.63 18.50 -9.37
C ASP A 194 -9.45 17.20 -9.51
N ARG A 195 -9.16 16.18 -8.71
CA ARG A 195 -9.79 14.85 -8.78
C ARG A 195 -10.82 14.70 -7.68
N ARG A 196 -11.99 14.19 -8.03
CA ARG A 196 -13.07 13.90 -7.06
C ARG A 196 -13.00 12.46 -6.54
N VAL A 197 -11.80 12.01 -6.20
CA VAL A 197 -11.61 10.68 -5.60
C VAL A 197 -11.67 10.82 -4.09
N PRO A 198 -12.57 10.12 -3.40
CA PRO A 198 -12.64 10.19 -1.95
C PRO A 198 -11.32 9.71 -1.33
N HIS A 199 -10.66 10.55 -0.57
CA HIS A 199 -9.41 10.17 0.08
C HIS A 199 -9.23 10.89 1.41
N ALA A 200 -8.33 10.38 2.25
CA ALA A 200 -7.89 11.06 3.45
C ALA A 200 -6.37 11.05 3.53
N TYR A 201 -5.80 12.13 4.04
CA TYR A 201 -4.39 12.21 4.40
C TYR A 201 -4.24 12.43 5.89
N ILE A 202 -3.51 11.54 6.57
CA ILE A 202 -3.23 11.68 8.00
C ILE A 202 -1.71 11.78 8.18
N ALA A 203 -1.26 12.93 8.61
CA ALA A 203 0.12 13.20 9.00
C ALA A 203 0.27 13.05 10.52
N PHE A 204 1.32 12.34 10.96
CA PHE A 204 1.60 12.09 12.37
C PHE A 204 2.88 12.80 12.79
N GLU A 205 2.75 13.83 13.63
CA GLU A 205 3.89 14.54 14.23
C GLU A 205 4.70 13.60 15.13
N GLY A 206 6.03 13.69 15.03
CA GLY A 206 6.95 12.91 15.87
C GLY A 206 7.00 11.43 15.54
N GLU A 207 6.43 10.99 14.42
CA GLU A 207 6.59 9.66 13.85
C GLU A 207 7.51 9.70 12.64
N GLY A 208 8.40 8.71 12.55
CA GLY A 208 9.31 8.52 11.42
C GLY A 208 8.84 7.42 10.49
N HIS A 209 9.82 6.69 9.91
CA HIS A 209 9.54 5.54 9.04
C HIS A 209 9.03 4.36 9.87
N GLY A 210 7.71 4.22 9.92
CA GLY A 210 6.99 3.28 10.80
C GLY A 210 6.45 3.95 12.07
N PHE A 211 5.18 3.69 12.37
CA PHE A 211 4.50 4.25 13.54
C PHE A 211 4.82 3.44 14.80
N ARG A 212 5.12 4.13 15.91
CA ARG A 212 5.60 3.49 17.15
C ARG A 212 4.80 3.86 18.38
N ARG A 213 4.16 5.03 18.39
CA ARG A 213 3.34 5.45 19.52
C ARG A 213 2.01 4.73 19.52
N ALA A 214 1.54 4.32 20.69
CA ALA A 214 0.29 3.57 20.82
C ALA A 214 -0.92 4.35 20.26
N GLU A 215 -1.00 5.66 20.55
CA GLU A 215 -2.06 6.52 20.02
C GLU A 215 -2.03 6.60 18.49
N THR A 216 -0.84 6.69 17.88
CA THR A 216 -0.68 6.73 16.43
C THR A 216 -1.11 5.41 15.81
N MET A 217 -0.66 4.29 16.38
CA MET A 217 -1.02 2.95 15.88
C MET A 217 -2.53 2.70 15.98
N THR A 218 -3.15 3.10 17.11
CA THR A 218 -4.60 2.99 17.29
C THR A 218 -5.34 3.84 16.27
N ARG A 219 -4.98 5.12 16.13
CA ARG A 219 -5.60 6.01 15.15
C ARG A 219 -5.43 5.53 13.72
N ALA A 220 -4.26 5.01 13.36
CA ALA A 220 -3.99 4.44 12.04
C ALA A 220 -4.92 3.26 11.75
N LEU A 221 -5.02 2.29 12.67
CA LEU A 221 -5.88 1.11 12.50
C LEU A 221 -7.37 1.47 12.47
N ASP A 222 -7.82 2.38 13.34
CA ASP A 222 -9.21 2.82 13.37
C ASP A 222 -9.59 3.58 12.10
N SER A 223 -8.69 4.43 11.58
CA SER A 223 -8.90 5.17 10.33
C SER A 223 -8.95 4.23 9.12
N GLU A 224 -8.07 3.23 9.09
CA GLU A 224 -8.05 2.20 8.05
C GLU A 224 -9.33 1.36 8.08
N LEU A 225 -9.76 0.91 9.26
CA LEU A 225 -11.02 0.19 9.40
C LEU A 225 -12.22 1.05 9.01
N SER A 226 -12.20 2.34 9.32
CA SER A 226 -13.25 3.27 8.93
C SER A 226 -13.34 3.45 7.40
N LEU A 227 -12.20 3.52 6.69
CA LEU A 227 -12.20 3.51 5.23
C LEU A 227 -12.85 2.23 4.70
N TYR A 228 -12.42 1.06 5.19
CA TYR A 228 -12.98 -0.22 4.77
C TYR A 228 -14.47 -0.35 5.08
N ALA A 229 -14.89 0.11 6.27
CA ALA A 229 -16.29 0.10 6.66
C ALA A 229 -17.16 0.93 5.71
N GLN A 230 -16.71 2.11 5.31
CA GLN A 230 -17.43 2.97 4.38
C GLN A 230 -17.52 2.35 2.98
N VAL A 231 -16.44 1.76 2.48
CA VAL A 231 -16.40 1.19 1.12
C VAL A 231 -17.09 -0.16 1.05
N PHE A 232 -16.91 -1.02 2.04
CA PHE A 232 -17.47 -2.37 2.09
C PHE A 232 -18.88 -2.44 2.72
N VAL A 233 -19.39 -1.28 3.15
CA VAL A 233 -20.70 -1.16 3.81
C VAL A 233 -20.77 -2.04 5.07
N LEU A 234 -19.79 -1.88 5.96
CA LEU A 234 -19.73 -2.52 7.27
C LEU A 234 -20.07 -1.51 8.37
N ASP A 235 -20.53 -2.00 9.51
CA ASP A 235 -20.85 -1.17 10.69
C ASP A 235 -20.08 -1.68 11.93
N PRO A 236 -18.75 -1.50 12.00
CA PRO A 236 -17.98 -1.90 13.16
C PRO A 236 -18.26 -0.97 14.35
N PRO A 237 -18.61 -1.50 15.53
CA PRO A 237 -18.97 -0.68 16.67
C PRO A 237 -17.77 0.12 17.20
N GLY A 238 -18.01 1.38 17.56
CA GLY A 238 -17.05 2.22 18.27
C GLY A 238 -15.90 2.77 17.43
N ILE A 239 -15.98 2.69 16.11
CA ILE A 239 -14.96 3.24 15.19
C ILE A 239 -15.39 4.64 14.76
N PRO A 240 -14.54 5.67 14.96
CA PRO A 240 -14.80 7.00 14.45
C PRO A 240 -14.88 7.02 12.92
N THR A 241 -15.84 7.74 12.36
CA THR A 241 -15.94 7.88 10.91
C THR A 241 -14.78 8.72 10.38
N LEU A 242 -14.02 8.17 9.45
CA LEU A 242 -12.97 8.89 8.72
C LEU A 242 -13.63 9.88 7.75
N GLU A 243 -13.28 11.15 7.87
CA GLU A 243 -13.67 12.15 6.87
C GLU A 243 -12.83 11.97 5.61
N LEU A 244 -13.50 11.87 4.46
CA LEU A 244 -12.87 11.75 3.15
C LEU A 244 -13.07 13.05 2.37
N ASP A 245 -11.97 13.62 1.92
CA ASP A 245 -11.96 14.72 0.96
C ASP A 245 -12.49 14.23 -0.40
N LYS A 246 -13.12 15.13 -1.18
CA LYS A 246 -13.76 14.79 -2.49
C LYS A 246 -13.37 15.79 -3.57
#